data_b0875d3dd2b5bfc8bf9f6f46a4512193
#
_entry.id   b0875d3dd2b5bfc8bf9f6f46a4512193
#
_cell.length_a   1.000
_cell.length_b   1.000
_cell.length_c   1.000
_cell.angle_alpha   90.00
_cell.angle_beta   90.00
_cell.angle_gamma   90.00
#
_symmetry.space_group_name_H-M   'P 1'
#
loop_
_entity.id
_entity.type
_entity.pdbx_description
1 polymer ?
#
loop_
_entity_poly.entity_id
_entity_poly.type
_entity_poly.pdbx_seq_one_letter_code
_entity_poly.pdbx_strand_id
1 'polypeptide(L)'
;MDGSLRARRISGSICIGIALGILAWVFIPLPRPPAFLLVIDRIALPGISASNGPMIGRGVKTPEIGSARIVFAGDIMLDRLVADRTRTANDASYAFRKLPDGWFESFDYAVANLEGPVTDMRRSPVKSVDFLFDPTVIPVLKAQGIDAVSQANNHALDQGTVGYNDSVRRLREAGLLVFGHQVDDGPVAFATTTIHELRIAF
;
A
#
# COMPACT_ATOMS: atom_id res chain seq x y z
N MET A 1 -22.71 -23.61 -42.18
CA MET A 1 -23.04 -22.15 -42.17
C MET A 1 -23.62 -21.84 -40.83
N ASP A 2 -23.04 -20.85 -40.21
CA ASP A 2 -23.49 -20.13 -39.03
C ASP A 2 -23.19 -20.74 -37.64
N GLY A 3 -22.03 -20.36 -37.14
CA GLY A 3 -21.55 -20.68 -35.78
C GLY A 3 -20.66 -19.61 -35.16
N SER A 4 -20.66 -18.35 -35.65
CA SER A 4 -19.65 -17.35 -35.21
C SER A 4 -20.17 -16.09 -34.53
N LEU A 5 -21.44 -16.02 -34.09
CA LEU A 5 -22.06 -14.74 -33.64
C LEU A 5 -22.45 -14.68 -32.13
N ARG A 6 -22.11 -15.69 -31.32
CA ARG A 6 -22.50 -15.63 -29.88
C ARG A 6 -21.40 -15.25 -28.88
N ALA A 7 -20.14 -15.19 -29.29
CA ALA A 7 -19.03 -14.92 -28.35
C ALA A 7 -18.68 -13.42 -28.19
N ARG A 8 -19.23 -12.50 -28.98
CA ARG A 8 -18.86 -11.08 -28.95
C ARG A 8 -19.74 -10.16 -28.08
N ARG A 9 -20.84 -10.67 -27.52
CA ARG A 9 -21.75 -9.80 -26.73
C ARG A 9 -21.45 -9.69 -25.25
N ILE A 10 -20.61 -10.54 -24.69
CA ILE A 10 -20.35 -10.53 -23.24
C ILE A 10 -19.18 -9.58 -22.87
N SER A 11 -18.21 -9.37 -23.76
CA SER A 11 -17.06 -8.50 -23.46
C SER A 11 -17.38 -7.00 -23.60
N GLY A 12 -18.37 -6.63 -24.39
CA GLY A 12 -18.74 -5.22 -24.59
C GLY A 12 -19.47 -4.58 -23.41
N SER A 13 -20.25 -5.35 -22.68
CA SER A 13 -21.04 -4.81 -21.54
C SER A 13 -20.22 -4.52 -20.30
N ILE A 14 -19.13 -5.26 -20.07
CA ILE A 14 -18.23 -5.04 -18.92
C ILE A 14 -17.36 -3.80 -19.17
N CYS A 15 -16.89 -3.59 -20.40
CA CYS A 15 -16.09 -2.41 -20.75
C CYS A 15 -16.93 -1.11 -20.71
N ILE A 16 -18.21 -1.15 -21.06
CA ILE A 16 -19.10 0.03 -21.01
C ILE A 16 -19.40 0.43 -19.55
N GLY A 17 -19.54 -0.54 -18.65
CA GLY A 17 -19.74 -0.28 -17.21
C GLY A 17 -18.53 0.38 -16.56
N ILE A 18 -17.32 -0.03 -16.93
CA ILE A 18 -16.06 0.56 -16.42
C ILE A 18 -15.86 1.96 -17.04
N ALA A 19 -16.12 2.13 -18.33
CA ALA A 19 -16.00 3.43 -19.00
C ALA A 19 -17.01 4.46 -18.49
N LEU A 20 -18.25 4.07 -18.23
CA LEU A 20 -19.26 4.97 -17.63
C LEU A 20 -18.95 5.30 -16.17
N GLY A 21 -18.36 4.38 -15.41
CA GLY A 21 -17.88 4.64 -14.05
C GLY A 21 -16.74 5.67 -14.03
N ILE A 22 -15.81 5.58 -14.98
CA ILE A 22 -14.69 6.52 -15.10
C ILE A 22 -15.19 7.91 -15.59
N LEU A 23 -16.12 7.97 -16.51
CA LEU A 23 -16.69 9.24 -16.99
C LEU A 23 -17.56 9.94 -15.94
N ALA A 24 -18.29 9.21 -15.12
CA ALA A 24 -19.06 9.79 -14.02
C ALA A 24 -18.14 10.40 -12.94
N TRP A 25 -16.93 9.89 -12.79
CA TRP A 25 -15.92 10.42 -11.86
C TRP A 25 -15.34 11.77 -12.29
N VAL A 26 -15.27 12.05 -13.59
CA VAL A 26 -14.67 13.28 -14.12
C VAL A 26 -15.63 14.48 -14.02
N PHE A 27 -16.94 14.27 -13.92
CA PHE A 27 -17.94 15.33 -14.03
C PHE A 27 -18.80 15.59 -12.80
N ILE A 28 -18.70 14.79 -11.75
CA ILE A 28 -19.44 15.02 -10.49
C ILE A 28 -18.43 15.30 -9.39
N PRO A 29 -18.47 16.43 -8.67
CA PRO A 29 -17.67 16.66 -7.47
C PRO A 29 -18.24 15.80 -6.33
N LEU A 30 -18.06 14.49 -6.42
CA LEU A 30 -18.36 13.58 -5.33
C LEU A 30 -17.35 13.79 -4.22
N PRO A 31 -17.74 13.69 -2.95
CA PRO A 31 -16.79 13.62 -1.85
C PRO A 31 -15.79 12.49 -2.17
N ARG A 32 -14.50 12.78 -1.98
CA ARG A 32 -13.43 11.82 -2.25
C ARG A 32 -13.82 10.46 -1.66
N PRO A 33 -13.80 9.38 -2.45
CA PRO A 33 -14.05 8.06 -1.89
C PRO A 33 -13.04 7.84 -0.77
N PRO A 34 -13.43 7.14 0.29
CA PRO A 34 -12.47 6.71 1.31
C PRO A 34 -11.35 5.94 0.61
N ALA A 35 -10.11 6.12 1.09
CA ALA A 35 -8.96 5.38 0.58
C ALA A 35 -9.36 3.90 0.45
N PHE A 36 -9.13 3.31 -0.73
CA PHE A 36 -9.45 1.91 -0.95
C PHE A 36 -8.61 1.07 -0.01
N LEU A 37 -9.25 0.48 0.98
CA LEU A 37 -8.67 -0.48 1.88
C LEU A 37 -9.09 -1.86 1.42
N LEU A 38 -8.15 -2.64 0.90
CA LEU A 38 -8.38 -4.06 0.65
C LEU A 38 -7.97 -4.83 1.91
N VAL A 39 -8.94 -5.40 2.58
CA VAL A 39 -8.70 -6.36 3.66
C VAL A 39 -8.93 -7.75 3.10
N ILE A 40 -7.88 -8.56 3.03
CA ILE A 40 -8.02 -9.99 2.78
C ILE A 40 -8.22 -10.65 4.15
N ASP A 41 -9.47 -10.91 4.49
CA ASP A 41 -9.84 -11.38 5.82
C ASP A 41 -9.25 -12.75 6.15
N ARG A 42 -9.10 -13.63 5.17
CA ARG A 42 -8.49 -14.95 5.39
C ARG A 42 -7.85 -15.50 4.13
N ILE A 43 -6.60 -15.87 4.26
CA ILE A 43 -5.96 -16.81 3.35
C ILE A 43 -6.01 -18.18 4.06
N ALA A 44 -6.98 -19.02 3.72
CA ALA A 44 -7.13 -20.33 4.33
C ALA A 44 -6.52 -21.41 3.44
N LEU A 45 -5.80 -22.34 4.04
CA LEU A 45 -5.36 -23.55 3.34
C LEU A 45 -6.53 -24.53 3.20
N PRO A 46 -6.64 -25.28 2.08
CA PRO A 46 -7.68 -26.30 1.91
C PRO A 46 -7.63 -27.35 3.04
N GLY A 47 -8.73 -27.51 3.75
CA GLY A 47 -8.85 -28.52 4.83
C GLY A 47 -8.87 -27.96 6.25
N ILE A 48 -8.70 -26.65 6.47
CA ILE A 48 -8.80 -26.01 7.78
C ILE A 48 -10.14 -25.27 7.86
N SER A 49 -10.98 -25.67 8.83
CA SER A 49 -12.29 -25.05 9.07
C SER A 49 -12.13 -23.66 9.70
N ALA A 50 -12.67 -22.65 9.06
CA ALA A 50 -12.67 -21.27 9.56
C ALA A 50 -13.91 -20.99 10.42
N SER A 51 -13.73 -20.45 11.62
CA SER A 51 -14.85 -19.97 12.45
C SER A 51 -15.33 -18.60 11.96
N ASN A 52 -16.65 -18.45 11.76
CA ASN A 52 -17.28 -17.20 11.31
C ASN A 52 -17.51 -16.26 12.50
N GLY A 53 -16.65 -15.24 12.65
CA GLY A 53 -16.84 -14.16 13.62
C GLY A 53 -16.96 -12.78 12.96
N PRO A 54 -17.69 -11.82 13.54
CA PRO A 54 -17.87 -10.49 12.97
C PRO A 54 -16.60 -9.63 13.04
N MET A 55 -16.36 -8.92 12.00
CA MET A 55 -15.14 -8.21 11.60
C MET A 55 -14.96 -6.81 12.16
N ILE A 56 -15.35 -6.43 13.34
CA ILE A 56 -14.94 -5.16 13.95
C ILE A 56 -14.99 -5.27 15.47
N GLY A 57 -13.85 -5.52 16.07
CA GLY A 57 -13.68 -5.44 17.51
C GLY A 57 -12.19 -5.48 17.86
N ARG A 58 -11.76 -4.60 18.74
CA ARG A 58 -10.44 -4.67 19.38
C ARG A 58 -10.33 -6.04 20.09
N GLY A 59 -9.93 -7.08 19.35
CA GLY A 59 -9.74 -8.42 19.86
C GLY A 59 -8.27 -8.75 19.90
N VAL A 60 -7.80 -9.28 21.01
CA VAL A 60 -6.49 -9.92 21.13
C VAL A 60 -6.33 -10.91 19.98
N LYS A 61 -5.25 -10.75 19.19
CA LYS A 61 -4.89 -11.68 18.13
C LYS A 61 -4.69 -13.07 18.74
N THR A 62 -5.60 -13.98 18.50
CA THR A 62 -5.36 -15.40 18.74
C THR A 62 -4.86 -15.96 17.41
N PRO A 63 -3.58 -16.36 17.28
CA PRO A 63 -3.08 -16.92 16.04
C PRO A 63 -3.83 -18.24 15.77
N GLU A 64 -4.61 -18.27 14.68
CA GLU A 64 -5.16 -19.51 14.14
C GLU A 64 -4.10 -20.11 13.22
N ILE A 65 -3.65 -21.31 13.52
CA ILE A 65 -2.67 -22.04 12.68
C ILE A 65 -3.24 -22.15 11.25
N GLY A 66 -2.48 -21.68 10.27
CA GLY A 66 -2.84 -21.76 8.86
C GLY A 66 -3.77 -20.67 8.35
N SER A 67 -3.99 -19.59 9.11
CA SER A 67 -4.71 -18.40 8.63
C SER A 67 -3.95 -17.12 8.98
N ALA A 68 -4.05 -16.08 8.15
CA ALA A 68 -3.51 -14.76 8.40
C ALA A 68 -4.46 -13.68 7.88
N ARG A 69 -4.60 -12.60 8.64
CA ARG A 69 -5.31 -11.38 8.22
C ARG A 69 -4.29 -10.35 7.76
N ILE A 70 -4.31 -10.05 6.48
CA ILE A 70 -3.41 -9.07 5.90
C ILE A 70 -4.23 -7.87 5.44
N VAL A 71 -3.80 -6.67 5.81
CA VAL A 71 -4.37 -5.44 5.31
C VAL A 71 -3.49 -4.84 4.22
N PHE A 72 -4.10 -4.45 3.11
CA PHE A 72 -3.48 -3.65 2.07
C PHE A 72 -4.07 -2.25 2.11
N ALA A 73 -3.26 -1.29 2.54
CA ALA A 73 -3.61 0.11 2.49
C ALA A 73 -3.24 0.72 1.12
N GLY A 74 -3.84 1.85 0.80
CA GLY A 74 -3.50 2.62 -0.39
C GLY A 74 -2.20 3.42 -0.23
N ASP A 75 -2.17 4.59 -0.90
CA ASP A 75 -0.99 5.44 -0.98
C ASP A 75 -0.71 6.17 0.33
N ILE A 76 0.50 6.00 0.84
CA ILE A 76 1.08 6.84 1.88
C ILE A 76 1.88 7.93 1.17
N MET A 77 1.28 9.12 1.07
CA MET A 77 1.88 10.31 0.47
C MET A 77 2.14 11.35 1.55
N LEU A 78 3.42 11.66 1.81
CA LEU A 78 3.89 12.44 2.96
C LEU A 78 4.61 13.74 2.56
N ASP A 79 4.45 14.18 1.32
CA ASP A 79 5.02 15.43 0.81
C ASP A 79 3.95 16.53 0.64
N ARG A 80 4.34 17.66 0.08
CA ARG A 80 3.50 18.81 -0.25
C ARG A 80 2.72 19.33 0.98
N LEU A 81 1.41 19.51 0.85
CA LEU A 81 0.57 20.00 1.97
C LEU A 81 0.64 19.10 3.21
N VAL A 82 0.83 17.79 3.05
CA VAL A 82 0.98 16.88 4.18
C VAL A 82 2.28 17.21 4.92
N ALA A 83 3.40 17.35 4.19
CA ALA A 83 4.67 17.76 4.77
C ALA A 83 4.59 19.15 5.44
N ASP A 84 3.91 20.11 4.79
CA ASP A 84 3.72 21.46 5.37
C ASP A 84 2.95 21.40 6.69
N ARG A 85 1.89 20.61 6.73
CA ARG A 85 1.09 20.42 7.95
C ARG A 85 1.86 19.70 9.05
N THR A 86 2.64 18.67 8.69
CA THR A 86 3.52 17.93 9.58
C THR A 86 4.55 18.88 10.23
N ARG A 87 5.22 19.69 9.41
CA ARG A 87 6.18 20.70 9.90
C ARG A 87 5.51 21.77 10.79
N THR A 88 4.36 22.29 10.38
CA THR A 88 3.64 23.30 11.15
C THR A 88 3.18 22.76 12.49
N ALA A 89 2.76 21.50 12.54
CA ALA A 89 2.35 20.83 13.77
C ALA A 89 3.55 20.41 14.64
N ASN A 90 4.76 20.44 14.10
CA ASN A 90 5.96 19.86 14.71
C ASN A 90 5.72 18.41 15.18
N ASP A 91 5.00 17.63 14.37
CA ASP A 91 4.56 16.29 14.69
C ASP A 91 4.65 15.38 13.48
N ALA A 92 5.65 14.48 13.44
CA ALA A 92 5.87 13.54 12.34
C ALA A 92 4.68 12.58 12.13
N SER A 93 3.88 12.34 13.17
CA SER A 93 2.69 11.48 13.12
C SER A 93 1.44 12.18 12.58
N TYR A 94 1.51 13.48 12.24
CA TYR A 94 0.38 14.30 11.85
C TYR A 94 -0.53 13.65 10.79
N ALA A 95 0.05 13.00 9.81
CA ALA A 95 -0.71 12.35 8.73
C ALA A 95 -1.61 11.22 9.23
N PHE A 96 -1.23 10.57 10.33
CA PHE A 96 -1.90 9.40 10.90
C PHE A 96 -2.83 9.72 12.07
N ARG A 97 -2.82 10.96 12.58
CA ARG A 97 -3.54 11.36 13.80
C ARG A 97 -5.05 11.12 13.85
N LYS A 98 -5.66 10.79 12.69
CA LYS A 98 -7.09 10.44 12.58
C LYS A 98 -7.35 8.94 12.55
N LEU A 99 -6.30 8.13 12.47
CA LEU A 99 -6.42 6.70 12.66
C LEU A 99 -6.47 6.39 14.16
N PRO A 100 -7.23 5.38 14.58
CA PRO A 100 -7.12 4.86 15.94
C PRO A 100 -5.70 4.35 16.21
N ASP A 101 -5.22 4.52 17.43
CA ASP A 101 -3.92 3.99 17.86
C ASP A 101 -3.86 2.48 17.63
N GLY A 102 -2.75 2.01 17.04
CA GLY A 102 -2.53 0.60 16.77
C GLY A 102 -3.53 -0.02 15.78
N TRP A 103 -4.15 0.80 14.92
CA TRP A 103 -5.17 0.30 14.00
C TRP A 103 -4.60 -0.81 13.09
N PHE A 104 -3.43 -0.61 12.51
CA PHE A 104 -2.76 -1.61 11.67
C PHE A 104 -2.28 -2.83 12.48
N GLU A 105 -1.95 -2.65 13.76
CA GLU A 105 -1.56 -3.74 14.65
C GLU A 105 -2.69 -4.74 14.92
N SER A 106 -3.94 -4.39 14.60
CA SER A 106 -5.07 -5.31 14.68
C SER A 106 -5.04 -6.41 13.62
N PHE A 107 -4.19 -6.28 12.59
CA PHE A 107 -3.95 -7.26 11.53
C PHE A 107 -2.66 -8.02 11.80
N ASP A 108 -2.51 -9.19 11.18
CA ASP A 108 -1.31 -10.00 11.32
C ASP A 108 -0.16 -9.47 10.47
N TYR A 109 -0.50 -8.70 9.41
CA TYR A 109 0.46 -8.03 8.56
C TYR A 109 -0.17 -6.85 7.82
N ALA A 110 0.52 -5.73 7.76
CA ALA A 110 0.06 -4.52 7.11
C ALA A 110 0.99 -4.08 5.97
N VAL A 111 0.41 -3.89 4.80
CA VAL A 111 1.10 -3.52 3.57
C VAL A 111 0.53 -2.20 3.05
N ALA A 112 1.39 -1.29 2.59
CA ALA A 112 0.98 -0.03 1.99
C ALA A 112 1.83 0.32 0.76
N ASN A 113 1.29 1.17 -0.13
CA ASN A 113 2.10 1.80 -1.16
C ASN A 113 2.76 3.07 -0.59
N LEU A 114 4.09 3.12 -0.58
CA LEU A 114 4.84 4.32 -0.19
C LEU A 114 5.12 5.14 -1.45
N GLU A 115 4.34 6.20 -1.65
CA GLU A 115 4.21 6.96 -2.91
C GLU A 115 5.42 7.86 -3.23
N GLY A 116 6.55 7.66 -2.57
CA GLY A 116 7.79 8.38 -2.84
C GLY A 116 8.95 7.91 -1.99
N PRO A 117 10.18 8.33 -2.30
CA PRO A 117 11.38 7.93 -1.57
C PRO A 117 11.49 8.66 -0.23
N VAL A 118 11.90 7.93 0.79
CA VAL A 118 12.23 8.45 2.13
C VAL A 118 13.73 8.69 2.20
N THR A 119 14.16 9.94 2.00
CA THR A 119 15.58 10.28 1.94
C THR A 119 15.78 11.76 2.24
N ASP A 120 16.97 12.15 2.64
CA ASP A 120 17.43 13.55 2.69
C ASP A 120 18.23 13.95 1.44
N MET A 121 18.43 13.03 0.50
CA MET A 121 19.16 13.25 -0.75
C MET A 121 18.25 13.87 -1.81
N ARG A 122 18.12 15.20 -1.80
CA ARG A 122 17.34 15.91 -2.80
C ARG A 122 18.16 16.14 -4.09
N ARG A 123 17.55 15.83 -5.21
CA ARG A 123 18.04 16.22 -6.53
C ARG A 123 17.16 17.33 -7.14
N SER A 124 17.65 17.95 -8.22
CA SER A 124 16.82 18.86 -9.01
C SER A 124 15.61 18.12 -9.60
N PRO A 125 14.41 18.68 -9.49
CA PRO A 125 13.21 18.08 -10.06
C PRO A 125 13.33 17.89 -11.57
N VAL A 126 12.88 16.75 -12.07
CA VAL A 126 12.83 16.44 -13.52
C VAL A 126 11.40 16.39 -14.05
N LYS A 127 10.42 16.52 -13.17
CA LYS A 127 8.99 16.57 -13.50
C LYS A 127 8.26 17.56 -12.58
N SER A 128 7.04 17.93 -12.96
CA SER A 128 6.25 18.94 -12.25
C SER A 128 5.80 18.52 -10.85
N VAL A 129 5.70 17.22 -10.63
CA VAL A 129 5.40 16.62 -9.33
C VAL A 129 6.51 15.66 -8.97
N ASP A 130 7.19 15.93 -7.89
CA ASP A 130 8.40 15.28 -7.43
C ASP A 130 8.32 15.16 -5.91
N PHE A 131 8.35 13.95 -5.40
CA PHE A 131 8.19 13.66 -3.98
C PHE A 131 9.50 13.37 -3.27
N LEU A 132 9.56 13.80 -2.02
CA LEU A 132 10.65 13.50 -1.09
C LEU A 132 10.09 13.46 0.32
N PHE A 133 10.14 12.32 0.97
CA PHE A 133 9.67 12.15 2.33
C PHE A 133 10.82 12.26 3.33
N ASP A 134 10.60 13.02 4.38
CA ASP A 134 11.57 13.18 5.46
C ASP A 134 11.80 11.84 6.19
N PRO A 135 13.03 11.42 6.47
CA PRO A 135 13.33 10.18 7.18
C PRO A 135 12.70 10.05 8.57
N THR A 136 12.30 11.14 9.21
CA THR A 136 11.58 11.11 10.50
C THR A 136 10.22 10.40 10.44
N VAL A 137 9.69 10.16 9.24
CA VAL A 137 8.42 9.41 9.06
C VAL A 137 8.61 7.90 9.28
N ILE A 138 9.84 7.35 9.16
CA ILE A 138 10.09 5.91 9.28
C ILE A 138 9.69 5.35 10.65
N PRO A 139 10.11 5.93 11.77
CA PRO A 139 9.63 5.50 13.08
C PRO A 139 8.11 5.56 13.22
N VAL A 140 7.46 6.55 12.57
CA VAL A 140 6.01 6.70 12.59
C VAL A 140 5.34 5.55 11.84
N LEU A 141 5.81 5.18 10.65
CA LEU A 141 5.28 4.03 9.91
C LEU A 141 5.34 2.76 10.76
N LYS A 142 6.46 2.53 11.44
CA LYS A 142 6.61 1.40 12.37
C LYS A 142 5.64 1.47 13.54
N ALA A 143 5.52 2.65 14.18
CA ALA A 143 4.61 2.86 15.31
C ALA A 143 3.13 2.72 14.92
N GLN A 144 2.78 2.95 13.65
CA GLN A 144 1.44 2.68 13.13
C GLN A 144 1.18 1.20 12.86
N GLY A 145 2.20 0.34 12.90
CA GLY A 145 2.08 -1.09 12.62
C GLY A 145 2.21 -1.46 11.15
N ILE A 146 2.82 -0.62 10.32
CA ILE A 146 3.14 -0.97 8.93
C ILE A 146 4.31 -1.95 8.93
N ASP A 147 4.15 -3.09 8.24
CA ASP A 147 5.15 -4.15 8.15
C ASP A 147 5.90 -4.14 6.81
N ALA A 148 5.18 -3.82 5.73
CA ALA A 148 5.74 -3.81 4.39
C ALA A 148 5.30 -2.59 3.59
N VAL A 149 6.19 -2.11 2.72
CA VAL A 149 5.88 -1.04 1.78
C VAL A 149 6.26 -1.42 0.35
N SER A 150 5.32 -1.14 -0.56
CA SER A 150 5.60 -1.16 -2.00
C SER A 150 6.26 0.14 -2.41
N GLN A 151 7.29 0.06 -3.24
CA GLN A 151 7.83 1.19 -4.00
C GLN A 151 7.66 0.97 -5.52
N ALA A 152 6.67 0.16 -5.93
CA ALA A 152 6.29 -0.06 -7.33
C ALA A 152 5.36 1.04 -7.83
N ASN A 153 5.82 2.28 -7.82
CA ASN A 153 5.04 3.45 -8.25
C ASN A 153 5.88 4.43 -9.07
N ASN A 154 5.21 5.37 -9.73
CA ASN A 154 5.84 6.35 -10.62
C ASN A 154 6.65 7.43 -9.88
N HIS A 155 6.58 7.49 -8.55
CA HIS A 155 7.32 8.44 -7.70
C HIS A 155 8.53 7.83 -7.00
N ALA A 156 8.72 6.51 -7.07
CA ALA A 156 9.83 5.82 -6.40
C ALA A 156 11.21 6.40 -6.74
N LEU A 157 11.39 6.85 -8.00
CA LEU A 157 12.65 7.42 -8.51
C LEU A 157 12.67 8.95 -8.56
N ASP A 158 11.78 9.64 -7.86
CA ASP A 158 11.73 11.12 -7.88
C ASP A 158 13.05 11.76 -7.43
N GLN A 159 13.76 11.12 -6.53
CA GLN A 159 15.10 11.56 -6.10
C GLN A 159 16.23 10.76 -6.78
N GLY A 160 15.92 10.13 -7.92
CA GLY A 160 16.85 9.30 -8.70
C GLY A 160 17.23 8.01 -8.01
N THR A 161 18.10 7.24 -8.65
CA THR A 161 18.58 5.95 -8.13
C THR A 161 19.25 6.09 -6.77
N VAL A 162 19.99 7.16 -6.54
CA VAL A 162 20.69 7.39 -5.26
C VAL A 162 19.69 7.59 -4.13
N GLY A 163 18.69 8.45 -4.31
CA GLY A 163 17.64 8.69 -3.31
C GLY A 163 16.76 7.45 -3.10
N TYR A 164 16.46 6.70 -4.17
CA TYR A 164 15.75 5.45 -4.09
C TYR A 164 16.52 4.40 -3.24
N ASN A 165 17.79 4.19 -3.54
CA ASN A 165 18.61 3.21 -2.81
C ASN A 165 18.78 3.59 -1.33
N ASP A 166 18.94 4.89 -1.05
CA ASP A 166 18.96 5.37 0.35
C ASP A 166 17.63 5.12 1.05
N SER A 167 16.50 5.38 0.38
CA SER A 167 15.17 5.07 0.90
C SER A 167 15.02 3.58 1.24
N VAL A 168 15.32 2.71 0.29
CA VAL A 168 15.25 1.25 0.49
C VAL A 168 16.12 0.80 1.65
N ARG A 169 17.36 1.31 1.73
CA ARG A 169 18.28 0.99 2.83
C ARG A 169 17.68 1.39 4.18
N ARG A 170 17.23 2.64 4.32
CA ARG A 170 16.67 3.18 5.58
C ARG A 170 15.43 2.41 6.04
N LEU A 171 14.52 2.12 5.11
CA LEU A 171 13.31 1.35 5.39
C LEU A 171 13.62 -0.07 5.86
N ARG A 172 14.57 -0.74 5.20
CA ARG A 172 15.02 -2.09 5.58
C ARG A 172 15.75 -2.10 6.93
N GLU A 173 16.61 -1.13 7.18
CA GLU A 173 17.31 -0.97 8.47
C GLU A 173 16.32 -0.75 9.63
N ALA A 174 15.17 -0.12 9.36
CA ALA A 174 14.09 0.03 10.32
C ALA A 174 13.20 -1.24 10.45
N GLY A 175 13.50 -2.32 9.70
CA GLY A 175 12.75 -3.56 9.75
C GLY A 175 11.45 -3.57 8.95
N LEU A 176 11.30 -2.69 7.94
CA LEU A 176 10.22 -2.77 6.97
C LEU A 176 10.62 -3.69 5.81
N LEU A 177 9.69 -4.54 5.37
CA LEU A 177 9.83 -5.25 4.11
C LEU A 177 9.59 -4.27 2.96
N VAL A 178 10.56 -4.13 2.06
CA VAL A 178 10.45 -3.25 0.89
C VAL A 178 10.44 -4.09 -0.37
N PHE A 179 9.44 -3.87 -1.24
CA PHE A 179 9.27 -4.60 -2.51
C PHE A 179 8.80 -3.68 -3.63
N GLY A 180 8.79 -4.19 -4.85
CA GLY A 180 8.23 -3.53 -6.02
C GLY A 180 9.29 -3.02 -6.98
N HIS A 181 9.51 -1.71 -7.06
CA HIS A 181 10.33 -1.13 -8.11
C HIS A 181 11.76 -1.68 -8.16
N GLN A 182 12.19 -1.97 -9.38
CA GLN A 182 13.55 -2.42 -9.68
C GLN A 182 14.28 -1.34 -10.46
N VAL A 183 15.51 -1.01 -10.05
CA VAL A 183 16.30 0.07 -10.62
C VAL A 183 17.19 -0.40 -11.78
N ASP A 184 17.53 -1.68 -11.79
CA ASP A 184 18.39 -2.32 -12.77
C ASP A 184 17.61 -3.30 -13.65
N ASP A 185 18.16 -3.67 -14.82
CA ASP A 185 17.58 -4.66 -15.75
C ASP A 185 17.59 -6.13 -15.23
N GLY A 186 17.75 -6.30 -13.94
CA GLY A 186 17.72 -7.60 -13.27
C GLY A 186 16.31 -8.20 -13.20
N PRO A 187 16.15 -9.42 -12.68
CA PRO A 187 14.86 -10.08 -12.54
C PRO A 187 13.97 -9.31 -11.55
N VAL A 188 12.65 -9.34 -11.77
CA VAL A 188 11.67 -8.73 -10.89
C VAL A 188 11.89 -9.18 -9.44
N ALA A 189 12.23 -8.25 -8.57
CA ALA A 189 12.45 -8.55 -7.17
C ALA A 189 11.09 -8.62 -6.45
N PHE A 190 10.71 -9.81 -6.05
CA PHE A 190 9.64 -10.01 -5.07
C PHE A 190 10.24 -10.17 -3.67
N ALA A 191 9.47 -9.77 -2.67
CA ALA A 191 9.83 -9.98 -1.28
C ALA A 191 8.94 -11.06 -0.66
N THR A 192 9.51 -11.87 0.24
CA THR A 192 8.75 -12.91 0.94
C THR A 192 8.81 -12.71 2.44
N THR A 193 7.73 -13.06 3.10
CA THR A 193 7.65 -13.13 4.56
C THR A 193 6.90 -14.39 4.99
N THR A 194 7.00 -14.75 6.26
CA THR A 194 6.23 -15.84 6.85
C THR A 194 5.35 -15.27 7.95
N ILE A 195 4.04 -15.51 7.85
CA ILE A 195 3.03 -15.09 8.81
C ILE A 195 2.26 -16.33 9.24
N HIS A 196 2.32 -16.70 10.51
CA HIS A 196 1.66 -17.91 11.05
C HIS A 196 1.89 -19.17 10.19
N GLU A 197 3.14 -19.48 9.88
CA GLU A 197 3.56 -20.61 9.02
C GLU A 197 3.19 -20.47 7.51
N LEU A 198 2.41 -19.47 7.12
CA LEU A 198 2.13 -19.16 5.71
C LEU A 198 3.28 -18.36 5.10
N ARG A 199 3.87 -18.89 4.03
CA ARG A 199 4.87 -18.16 3.26
C ARG A 199 4.18 -17.33 2.17
N ILE A 200 4.34 -16.02 2.24
CA ILE A 200 3.66 -15.04 1.39
C ILE A 200 4.71 -14.28 0.58
N ALA A 201 4.43 -14.07 -0.70
CA ALA A 201 5.26 -13.26 -1.61
C ALA A 201 4.47 -12.02 -2.07
N PHE A 202 5.18 -10.89 -2.15
CA PHE A 202 4.69 -9.61 -2.66
C PHE A 202 5.47 -9.18 -3.89
#